data_bca2b51e917eb75ed917d9424adcb028
#
_entry.id   bca2b51e917eb75ed917d9424adcb028
#
_cell.length_a   1.000
_cell.length_b   1.000
_cell.length_c   1.000
_cell.angle_alpha   90.00
_cell.angle_beta   90.00
_cell.angle_gamma   90.00
#
_symmetry.space_group_name_H-M   'P 1'
#
loop_
_entity.id
_entity.type
_entity.pdbx_description
1 polymer ?
#
loop_
_entity_poly.entity_id
_entity_poly.type
_entity_poly.pdbx_seq_one_letter_code
_entity_poly.pdbx_strand_id
1 'polypeptide(L)'
;MTEKSWDHSVDVLIVGSGNGALTAALSSYEMGVKDLLIVEKSAEIGGTSATSGGGVWIPGNRYAKAAGAQDSFDDAKAYLLNTTPEGAVPEEMVDSYLRNGPKMIDFLHERSDVRYETLEHYPDYYTNVAGSRTGHRSMEPARFDSSLLGDDVKRLRPSHHMMRLFNRIYFTQVEAALLTLQGPGWIKLTLKLIASWALDFVWLIKGNGLGRDVCTGAAGVARLWYSVKKRNIPLWASSPMEELIEEDGRVVGAIIQHDGKKLKVQARKGVILAAGGFERNQQMREEYLPAPTSSDWSGGVEGNTGDAIQAGLKLGAATRLMDGAWWCTTVSVPSEPAPRLSVMEKSYPGSCIVNLRGERFANESQNYMAFQKDLYKQHSEAAPCSPMYQIFDARFR
;
A
#
# COMPACT_ATOMS: atom_id res chain seq x y z
N MET A 1 8.20 -22.77 39.65
CA MET A 1 7.90 -22.03 38.42
C MET A 1 8.97 -22.41 37.43
N THR A 2 8.65 -23.20 36.41
CA THR A 2 9.58 -23.48 35.32
C THR A 2 9.82 -22.17 34.61
N GLU A 3 11.07 -21.65 34.58
CA GLU A 3 11.46 -20.54 33.76
C GLU A 3 10.97 -20.83 32.31
N LYS A 4 10.08 -20.01 31.82
CA LYS A 4 9.66 -20.10 30.42
C LYS A 4 10.89 -19.76 29.57
N SER A 5 11.52 -20.77 28.95
CA SER A 5 12.66 -20.57 28.08
C SER A 5 12.18 -19.83 26.83
N TRP A 6 12.74 -18.68 26.56
CA TRP A 6 12.60 -17.97 25.30
C TRP A 6 13.63 -18.50 24.30
N ASP A 7 13.23 -18.74 23.07
CA ASP A 7 14.15 -19.21 22.01
C ASP A 7 14.94 -18.04 21.40
N HIS A 8 14.32 -16.84 21.40
CA HIS A 8 14.93 -15.61 20.95
C HIS A 8 14.40 -14.42 21.80
N SER A 9 15.20 -13.36 21.93
CA SER A 9 14.79 -12.20 22.74
C SER A 9 15.27 -10.91 22.06
N VAL A 10 14.36 -9.95 21.90
CA VAL A 10 14.62 -8.62 21.36
C VAL A 10 13.95 -7.54 22.18
N ASP A 11 14.32 -6.29 21.98
CA ASP A 11 13.61 -5.16 22.60
C ASP A 11 12.22 -4.97 21.98
N VAL A 12 12.17 -4.91 20.64
CA VAL A 12 10.91 -4.74 19.89
C VAL A 12 10.84 -5.75 18.76
N LEU A 13 9.73 -6.50 18.73
CA LEU A 13 9.36 -7.37 17.61
C LEU A 13 8.39 -6.62 16.69
N ILE A 14 8.65 -6.63 15.39
CA ILE A 14 7.82 -5.97 14.38
C ILE A 14 7.27 -7.03 13.43
N VAL A 15 5.95 -7.09 13.29
CA VAL A 15 5.24 -8.09 12.48
C VAL A 15 4.78 -7.46 11.18
N GLY A 16 5.30 -7.94 10.05
CA GLY A 16 5.08 -7.44 8.70
C GLY A 16 6.32 -6.77 8.10
N SER A 17 6.31 -6.55 6.78
CA SER A 17 7.39 -5.89 6.04
C SER A 17 6.91 -4.82 5.07
N GLY A 18 5.66 -4.36 5.20
CA GLY A 18 5.13 -3.23 4.46
C GLY A 18 5.69 -1.88 4.94
N ASN A 19 5.20 -0.78 4.36
CA ASN A 19 5.65 0.58 4.70
C ASN A 19 5.55 0.87 6.20
N GLY A 20 4.46 0.44 6.85
CA GLY A 20 4.26 0.66 8.29
C GLY A 20 5.33 -0.04 9.13
N ALA A 21 5.59 -1.31 8.86
CA ALA A 21 6.58 -2.11 9.60
C ALA A 21 8.01 -1.58 9.42
N LEU A 22 8.43 -1.32 8.18
CA LEU A 22 9.78 -0.83 7.89
C LEU A 22 10.00 0.58 8.45
N THR A 23 8.98 1.46 8.39
CA THR A 23 9.03 2.78 9.01
C THR A 23 9.11 2.67 10.53
N ALA A 24 8.33 1.77 11.15
CA ALA A 24 8.38 1.52 12.58
C ALA A 24 9.78 1.04 13.03
N ALA A 25 10.40 0.15 12.26
CA ALA A 25 11.75 -0.33 12.52
C ALA A 25 12.77 0.82 12.49
N LEU A 26 12.73 1.66 11.45
CA LEU A 26 13.61 2.81 11.31
C LEU A 26 13.40 3.81 12.45
N SER A 27 12.14 4.14 12.77
CA SER A 27 11.81 5.08 13.84
C SER A 27 12.27 4.56 15.20
N SER A 28 12.01 3.29 15.51
CA SER A 28 12.48 2.66 16.75
C SER A 28 14.00 2.70 16.87
N TYR A 29 14.71 2.38 15.79
CA TYR A 29 16.17 2.40 15.75
C TYR A 29 16.74 3.81 16.00
N GLU A 30 16.20 4.82 15.32
CA GLU A 30 16.63 6.22 15.45
C GLU A 30 16.27 6.80 16.83
N MET A 31 15.23 6.30 17.49
CA MET A 31 14.85 6.62 18.86
C MET A 31 15.67 5.87 19.93
N GLY A 32 16.67 5.10 19.52
CA GLY A 32 17.63 4.44 20.43
C GLY A 32 17.35 2.96 20.73
N VAL A 33 16.27 2.38 20.21
CA VAL A 33 16.02 0.93 20.34
C VAL A 33 16.82 0.21 19.26
N LYS A 34 17.89 -0.49 19.65
CA LYS A 34 18.83 -1.11 18.71
C LYS A 34 18.58 -2.61 18.50
N ASP A 35 17.98 -3.27 19.45
CA ASP A 35 17.70 -4.71 19.42
C ASP A 35 16.28 -4.94 18.89
N LEU A 36 16.18 -5.07 17.55
CA LEU A 36 14.94 -5.16 16.78
C LEU A 36 14.93 -6.44 15.96
N LEU A 37 13.74 -7.01 15.77
CA LEU A 37 13.51 -8.08 14.79
C LEU A 37 12.26 -7.76 14.00
N ILE A 38 12.36 -7.86 12.67
CA ILE A 38 11.21 -7.82 11.77
C ILE A 38 10.90 -9.24 11.32
N VAL A 39 9.64 -9.65 11.35
CA VAL A 39 9.18 -10.94 10.82
C VAL A 39 8.14 -10.72 9.72
N GLU A 40 8.29 -11.45 8.63
CA GLU A 40 7.39 -11.41 7.46
C GLU A 40 6.96 -12.82 7.10
N LYS A 41 5.65 -13.04 6.95
CA LYS A 41 5.13 -14.38 6.64
C LYS A 41 5.42 -14.83 5.21
N SER A 42 5.52 -13.89 4.27
CA SER A 42 5.85 -14.16 2.87
C SER A 42 7.37 -14.34 2.69
N ALA A 43 7.74 -15.07 1.65
CA ALA A 43 9.13 -15.09 1.17
C ALA A 43 9.55 -13.74 0.56
N GLU A 44 8.59 -12.96 0.08
CA GLU A 44 8.79 -11.64 -0.51
C GLU A 44 8.49 -10.51 0.48
N ILE A 45 9.31 -9.47 0.44
CA ILE A 45 9.27 -8.31 1.32
C ILE A 45 8.42 -7.20 0.70
N GLY A 46 7.56 -6.57 1.50
CA GLY A 46 6.86 -5.34 1.12
C GLY A 46 5.33 -5.42 1.08
N GLY A 47 4.75 -6.62 1.06
CA GLY A 47 3.30 -6.80 1.07
C GLY A 47 2.59 -5.98 -0.02
N THR A 48 1.35 -5.54 0.24
CA THR A 48 0.58 -4.68 -0.67
C THR A 48 1.23 -3.30 -0.87
N SER A 49 2.06 -2.83 0.06
CA SER A 49 2.82 -1.59 -0.13
C SER A 49 3.70 -1.64 -1.39
N ALA A 50 4.36 -2.77 -1.65
CA ALA A 50 5.20 -2.95 -2.83
C ALA A 50 4.39 -3.04 -4.14
N THR A 51 3.22 -3.70 -4.12
CA THR A 51 2.39 -3.85 -5.33
C THR A 51 1.58 -2.59 -5.68
N SER A 52 1.46 -1.64 -4.74
CA SER A 52 0.67 -0.41 -4.91
C SER A 52 1.33 0.60 -5.84
N GLY A 53 0.60 1.65 -6.22
CA GLY A 53 1.14 2.83 -6.89
C GLY A 53 2.13 3.64 -6.03
N GLY A 54 2.24 3.34 -4.73
CA GLY A 54 3.18 3.97 -3.81
C GLY A 54 2.82 5.40 -3.40
N GLY A 55 1.67 5.91 -3.84
CA GLY A 55 1.24 7.27 -3.53
C GLY A 55 1.03 7.47 -2.02
N VAL A 56 1.58 8.57 -1.50
CA VAL A 56 1.43 8.98 -0.10
C VAL A 56 0.85 10.39 -0.08
N TRP A 57 -0.31 10.57 0.57
CA TRP A 57 -1.00 11.85 0.64
C TRP A 57 -0.68 12.56 1.96
N ILE A 58 0.14 13.60 1.91
CA ILE A 58 0.55 14.40 3.09
C ILE A 58 0.51 15.88 2.72
N PRO A 59 -0.50 16.62 3.15
CA PRO A 59 -0.55 18.07 2.99
C PRO A 59 0.64 18.78 3.64
N GLY A 60 1.11 19.87 3.03
CA GLY A 60 2.19 20.67 3.58
C GLY A 60 3.55 19.96 3.64
N ASN A 61 3.75 18.88 2.87
CA ASN A 61 5.00 18.14 2.83
C ASN A 61 6.16 18.95 2.22
N ARG A 62 7.39 18.56 2.52
CA ARG A 62 8.61 19.24 2.06
C ARG A 62 8.77 19.32 0.54
N TYR A 63 8.34 18.28 -0.17
CA TYR A 63 8.50 18.20 -1.63
C TYR A 63 7.52 19.14 -2.34
N ALA A 64 6.29 19.26 -1.84
CA ALA A 64 5.32 20.24 -2.31
C ALA A 64 5.84 21.67 -2.09
N LYS A 65 6.38 21.96 -0.90
CA LYS A 65 6.98 23.26 -0.59
C LYS A 65 8.15 23.59 -1.51
N ALA A 66 9.04 22.62 -1.75
CA ALA A 66 10.17 22.78 -2.66
C ALA A 66 9.73 23.03 -4.11
N ALA A 67 8.59 22.52 -4.54
CA ALA A 67 7.98 22.78 -5.84
C ALA A 67 7.18 24.11 -5.90
N GLY A 68 7.15 24.90 -4.80
CA GLY A 68 6.42 26.18 -4.74
C GLY A 68 4.90 26.04 -4.54
N ALA A 69 4.41 24.84 -4.23
CA ALA A 69 2.98 24.64 -4.01
C ALA A 69 2.49 25.38 -2.77
N GLN A 70 1.32 26.01 -2.92
CA GLN A 70 0.63 26.69 -1.83
C GLN A 70 -0.40 25.76 -1.22
N ASP A 71 -0.27 25.48 0.07
CA ASP A 71 -1.21 24.68 0.85
C ASP A 71 -1.24 25.18 2.29
N SER A 72 -2.36 25.02 2.97
CA SER A 72 -2.50 25.43 4.36
C SER A 72 -3.01 24.28 5.23
N PHE A 73 -2.72 24.36 6.52
CA PHE A 73 -3.28 23.43 7.51
C PHE A 73 -4.81 23.47 7.52
N ASP A 74 -5.38 24.67 7.46
CA ASP A 74 -6.82 24.86 7.54
C ASP A 74 -7.55 24.32 6.31
N ASP A 75 -7.00 24.52 5.11
CA ASP A 75 -7.55 23.87 3.89
C ASP A 75 -7.50 22.36 3.96
N ALA A 76 -6.37 21.82 4.39
CA ALA A 76 -6.22 20.37 4.51
C ALA A 76 -7.17 19.78 5.58
N LYS A 77 -7.34 20.49 6.69
CA LYS A 77 -8.29 20.12 7.74
C LYS A 77 -9.73 20.21 7.26
N ALA A 78 -10.10 21.29 6.59
CA ALA A 78 -11.43 21.45 6.00
C ALA A 78 -11.72 20.30 5.01
N TYR A 79 -10.77 19.95 4.15
CA TYR A 79 -10.91 18.84 3.21
C TYR A 79 -11.17 17.51 3.93
N LEU A 80 -10.37 17.17 4.94
CA LEU A 80 -10.54 15.90 5.67
C LEU A 80 -11.86 15.84 6.42
N LEU A 81 -12.25 16.90 7.11
CA LEU A 81 -13.52 16.94 7.84
C LEU A 81 -14.73 16.85 6.91
N ASN A 82 -14.67 17.45 5.72
CA ASN A 82 -15.77 17.41 4.75
C ASN A 82 -15.82 16.09 3.95
N THR A 83 -14.76 15.29 3.96
CA THR A 83 -14.71 13.99 3.25
C THR A 83 -14.86 12.78 4.17
N THR A 84 -14.76 13.00 5.48
CA THR A 84 -14.94 11.97 6.51
C THR A 84 -16.38 12.04 7.04
N PRO A 85 -17.08 10.90 7.20
CA PRO A 85 -18.41 10.90 7.80
C PRO A 85 -18.39 11.53 9.19
N GLU A 86 -19.44 12.29 9.52
CA GLU A 86 -19.56 12.97 10.80
C GLU A 86 -19.41 12.00 11.97
N GLY A 87 -18.57 12.34 12.95
CA GLY A 87 -18.29 11.49 14.12
C GLY A 87 -17.46 10.24 13.85
N ALA A 88 -17.12 9.93 12.58
CA ALA A 88 -16.35 8.74 12.25
C ALA A 88 -14.91 8.81 12.77
N VAL A 89 -14.30 10.00 12.80
CA VAL A 89 -12.93 10.21 13.28
C VAL A 89 -12.92 11.42 14.21
N PRO A 90 -12.34 11.33 15.42
CA PRO A 90 -12.15 12.48 16.28
C PRO A 90 -11.30 13.56 15.61
N GLU A 91 -11.66 14.82 15.81
CA GLU A 91 -10.97 15.94 15.17
C GLU A 91 -9.49 16.03 15.58
N GLU A 92 -9.17 15.65 16.84
CA GLU A 92 -7.79 15.59 17.31
C GLU A 92 -6.93 14.59 16.50
N MET A 93 -7.51 13.52 15.98
CA MET A 93 -6.79 12.57 15.12
C MET A 93 -6.50 13.18 13.74
N VAL A 94 -7.43 13.95 13.20
CA VAL A 94 -7.23 14.72 11.97
C VAL A 94 -6.10 15.73 12.17
N ASP A 95 -6.15 16.51 13.25
CA ASP A 95 -5.12 17.48 13.61
C ASP A 95 -3.75 16.81 13.82
N SER A 96 -3.74 15.66 14.52
CA SER A 96 -2.52 14.88 14.73
C SER A 96 -1.91 14.40 13.42
N TYR A 97 -2.72 13.89 12.50
CA TYR A 97 -2.27 13.45 11.18
C TYR A 97 -1.65 14.61 10.39
N LEU A 98 -2.32 15.76 10.32
CA LEU A 98 -1.87 16.92 9.58
C LEU A 98 -0.60 17.57 10.17
N ARG A 99 -0.45 17.55 11.50
CA ARG A 99 0.75 18.09 12.17
C ARG A 99 1.95 17.14 12.08
N ASN A 100 1.73 15.83 12.16
CA ASN A 100 2.80 14.85 12.24
C ASN A 100 3.17 14.23 10.90
N GLY A 101 2.27 14.21 9.92
CA GLY A 101 2.56 13.71 8.57
C GLY A 101 3.77 14.39 7.92
N PRO A 102 3.82 15.73 7.83
CA PRO A 102 5.00 16.42 7.31
C PRO A 102 6.28 16.13 8.09
N LYS A 103 6.21 16.06 9.42
CA LYS A 103 7.37 15.72 10.28
C LYS A 103 7.89 14.30 10.02
N MET A 104 6.98 13.35 9.80
CA MET A 104 7.36 11.99 9.43
C MET A 104 8.10 11.97 8.08
N ILE A 105 7.64 12.71 7.09
CA ILE A 105 8.30 12.83 5.79
C ILE A 105 9.68 13.49 5.93
N ASP A 106 9.81 14.54 6.74
CA ASP A 106 11.08 15.19 7.04
C ASP A 106 12.04 14.21 7.72
N PHE A 107 11.58 13.51 8.75
CA PHE A 107 12.34 12.47 9.45
C PHE A 107 12.86 11.39 8.49
N LEU A 108 12.00 10.83 7.65
CA LEU A 108 12.38 9.80 6.68
C LEU A 108 13.40 10.34 5.66
N HIS A 109 13.21 11.57 5.18
CA HIS A 109 14.15 12.20 4.26
C HIS A 109 15.54 12.40 4.89
N GLU A 110 15.60 12.83 6.13
CA GLU A 110 16.85 13.20 6.81
C GLU A 110 17.58 12.01 7.41
N ARG A 111 16.83 10.99 7.87
CA ARG A 111 17.36 9.85 8.61
C ARG A 111 17.41 8.55 7.80
N SER A 112 16.97 8.55 6.56
CA SER A 112 16.95 7.34 5.73
C SER A 112 17.21 7.63 4.25
N ASP A 113 17.19 6.58 3.41
CA ASP A 113 17.30 6.70 1.96
C ASP A 113 15.93 6.92 1.28
N VAL A 114 14.89 7.16 2.05
CA VAL A 114 13.55 7.44 1.53
C VAL A 114 13.53 8.81 0.85
N ARG A 115 13.08 8.83 -0.41
CA ARG A 115 12.91 10.05 -1.21
C ARG A 115 11.60 9.94 -1.97
N TYR A 116 10.91 11.07 -2.10
CA TYR A 116 9.68 11.18 -2.86
C TYR A 116 9.80 12.25 -3.93
N GLU A 117 8.86 12.23 -4.86
CA GLU A 117 8.61 13.26 -5.85
C GLU A 117 7.15 13.70 -5.70
N THR A 118 6.91 15.02 -5.73
CA THR A 118 5.54 15.53 -5.62
C THR A 118 4.79 15.32 -6.92
N LEU A 119 3.50 14.99 -6.83
CA LEU A 119 2.61 14.81 -7.97
C LEU A 119 1.85 16.11 -8.25
N GLU A 120 2.40 16.93 -9.14
CA GLU A 120 1.88 18.27 -9.47
C GLU A 120 0.43 18.26 -9.96
N HIS A 121 0.06 17.27 -10.76
CA HIS A 121 -1.25 17.19 -11.42
C HIS A 121 -2.11 16.03 -10.89
N TYR A 122 -1.86 15.60 -9.65
CA TYR A 122 -2.65 14.56 -9.00
C TYR A 122 -3.60 15.20 -7.98
N PRO A 123 -4.88 15.44 -8.35
CA PRO A 123 -5.82 16.16 -7.49
C PRO A 123 -6.24 15.32 -6.29
N ASP A 124 -6.75 15.99 -5.27
CA ASP A 124 -7.49 15.33 -4.20
C ASP A 124 -8.70 14.57 -4.76
N TYR A 125 -9.09 13.47 -4.14
CA TYR A 125 -10.13 12.57 -4.67
C TYR A 125 -11.52 13.24 -4.79
N TYR A 126 -11.82 14.17 -3.93
CA TYR A 126 -13.08 14.91 -3.92
C TYR A 126 -12.81 16.37 -4.28
N THR A 127 -12.75 16.66 -5.57
CA THR A 127 -12.34 17.98 -6.10
C THR A 127 -13.33 19.10 -5.84
N ASN A 128 -14.61 18.77 -5.57
CA ASN A 128 -15.68 19.73 -5.32
C ASN A 128 -15.89 20.04 -3.83
N VAL A 129 -15.00 19.59 -2.96
CA VAL A 129 -15.08 19.76 -1.51
C VAL A 129 -14.19 20.93 -1.09
N ALA A 130 -14.67 21.71 -0.12
CA ALA A 130 -13.91 22.83 0.45
C ALA A 130 -12.55 22.34 0.97
N GLY A 131 -11.51 23.10 0.68
CA GLY A 131 -10.13 22.75 1.04
C GLY A 131 -9.44 21.77 0.10
N SER A 132 -10.09 21.29 -0.98
CA SER A 132 -9.45 20.44 -1.99
C SER A 132 -8.34 21.17 -2.76
N ARG A 133 -7.36 20.41 -3.27
CA ARG A 133 -6.26 20.89 -4.10
C ARG A 133 -6.14 20.07 -5.38
N THR A 134 -5.64 20.71 -6.43
CA THR A 134 -5.46 20.11 -7.76
C THR A 134 -4.17 19.29 -7.89
N GLY A 135 -3.31 19.31 -6.86
CA GLY A 135 -2.05 18.56 -6.86
C GLY A 135 -1.18 18.80 -5.64
N HIS A 136 0.01 18.23 -5.68
CA HIS A 136 1.11 18.38 -4.72
C HIS A 136 0.93 17.75 -3.33
N ARG A 137 -0.30 17.48 -2.86
CA ARG A 137 -0.51 16.77 -1.59
C ARG A 137 -0.08 15.31 -1.66
N SER A 138 -0.27 14.69 -2.82
CA SER A 138 0.23 13.35 -3.10
C SER A 138 1.67 13.40 -3.60
N MET A 139 2.43 12.39 -3.17
CA MET A 139 3.82 12.15 -3.58
C MET A 139 3.96 10.70 -4.01
N GLU A 140 4.86 10.40 -4.94
CA GLU A 140 5.29 9.04 -5.23
C GLU A 140 6.75 8.81 -4.82
N PRO A 141 7.14 7.57 -4.48
CA PRO A 141 8.54 7.26 -4.21
C PRO A 141 9.41 7.53 -5.45
N ALA A 142 10.49 8.27 -5.27
CA ALA A 142 11.48 8.47 -6.32
C ALA A 142 12.08 7.12 -6.75
N ARG A 143 12.44 6.98 -8.04
CA ARG A 143 13.11 5.78 -8.57
C ARG A 143 14.23 5.30 -7.67
N PHE A 144 14.39 3.98 -7.56
CA PHE A 144 15.42 3.37 -6.75
C PHE A 144 16.20 2.31 -7.55
N ASP A 145 17.51 2.40 -7.52
CA ASP A 145 18.40 1.36 -8.06
C ASP A 145 18.37 0.13 -7.14
N SER A 146 17.62 -0.88 -7.54
CA SER A 146 17.45 -2.09 -6.73
C SER A 146 18.72 -2.92 -6.58
N SER A 147 19.77 -2.65 -7.37
CA SER A 147 21.08 -3.31 -7.22
C SER A 147 21.74 -3.02 -5.86
N LEU A 148 21.36 -1.91 -5.21
CA LEU A 148 21.81 -1.55 -3.87
C LEU A 148 21.35 -2.54 -2.80
N LEU A 149 20.30 -3.33 -3.06
CA LEU A 149 19.87 -4.40 -2.17
C LEU A 149 20.77 -5.64 -2.24
N GLY A 150 21.63 -5.75 -3.25
CA GLY A 150 22.46 -6.92 -3.48
C GLY A 150 21.61 -8.16 -3.79
N ASP A 151 21.95 -9.32 -3.22
CA ASP A 151 21.22 -10.56 -3.43
C ASP A 151 19.79 -10.55 -2.88
N ASP A 152 19.50 -9.66 -1.94
CA ASP A 152 18.16 -9.49 -1.36
C ASP A 152 17.15 -8.91 -2.35
N VAL A 153 17.57 -8.35 -3.48
CA VAL A 153 16.66 -7.88 -4.52
C VAL A 153 15.66 -8.96 -4.95
N LYS A 154 16.06 -10.24 -4.90
CA LYS A 154 15.19 -11.37 -5.23
C LYS A 154 14.03 -11.57 -4.26
N ARG A 155 14.14 -10.96 -3.07
CA ARG A 155 13.12 -10.99 -2.03
C ARG A 155 12.22 -9.75 -2.07
N LEU A 156 12.59 -8.72 -2.83
CA LEU A 156 11.74 -7.55 -3.00
C LEU A 156 10.50 -7.93 -3.82
N ARG A 157 9.31 -7.75 -3.25
CA ARG A 157 8.07 -7.94 -4.00
C ARG A 157 7.99 -6.92 -5.13
N PRO A 158 7.81 -7.36 -6.38
CA PRO A 158 7.69 -6.43 -7.50
C PRO A 158 6.35 -5.66 -7.44
N SER A 159 6.29 -4.49 -8.07
CA SER A 159 5.04 -3.78 -8.31
C SER A 159 4.06 -4.66 -9.08
N HIS A 160 2.76 -4.36 -8.97
CA HIS A 160 1.74 -5.07 -9.73
C HIS A 160 2.10 -5.16 -11.22
N HIS A 161 1.76 -6.26 -11.89
CA HIS A 161 2.16 -6.50 -13.29
C HIS A 161 1.72 -5.38 -14.24
N MET A 162 0.59 -4.74 -13.99
CA MET A 162 0.11 -3.58 -14.76
C MET A 162 0.97 -2.31 -14.58
N MET A 163 1.75 -2.23 -13.52
CA MET A 163 2.68 -1.13 -13.26
C MET A 163 4.06 -1.37 -13.88
N ARG A 164 4.14 -2.30 -14.85
CA ARG A 164 5.38 -2.66 -15.54
C ARG A 164 5.09 -2.96 -17.03
N LEU A 165 5.75 -2.24 -17.94
CA LEU A 165 5.69 -2.57 -19.37
C LEU A 165 6.21 -3.98 -19.60
N PHE A 166 5.46 -4.77 -20.35
CA PHE A 166 5.79 -6.17 -20.64
C PHE A 166 6.04 -7.01 -19.37
N ASN A 167 5.43 -6.62 -18.26
CA ASN A 167 5.65 -7.22 -16.93
C ASN A 167 7.13 -7.19 -16.43
N ARG A 168 7.96 -6.30 -16.98
CA ARG A 168 9.41 -6.25 -16.73
C ARG A 168 9.95 -4.87 -16.41
N ILE A 169 9.49 -3.82 -17.10
CA ILE A 169 10.07 -2.48 -17.08
C ILE A 169 9.21 -1.58 -16.22
N TYR A 170 9.76 -1.10 -15.12
CA TYR A 170 9.05 -0.20 -14.22
C TYR A 170 8.90 1.21 -14.81
N PHE A 171 7.81 1.86 -14.45
CA PHE A 171 7.54 3.27 -14.76
C PHE A 171 6.87 3.96 -13.56
N THR A 172 6.99 5.29 -13.48
CA THR A 172 6.39 6.11 -12.42
C THR A 172 4.90 6.37 -12.70
N GLN A 173 4.17 6.93 -11.73
CA GLN A 173 2.78 7.32 -11.96
C GLN A 173 2.65 8.41 -13.03
N VAL A 174 3.59 9.36 -13.06
CA VAL A 174 3.63 10.42 -14.09
C VAL A 174 3.86 9.81 -15.48
N GLU A 175 4.79 8.87 -15.59
CA GLU A 175 5.04 8.15 -16.85
C GLU A 175 3.85 7.27 -17.25
N ALA A 176 3.18 6.62 -16.27
CA ALA A 176 1.96 5.85 -16.53
C ALA A 176 0.88 6.71 -17.21
N ALA A 177 0.63 7.90 -16.70
CA ALA A 177 -0.34 8.82 -17.30
C ALA A 177 0.04 9.18 -18.74
N LEU A 178 1.31 9.48 -19.01
CA LEU A 178 1.80 9.79 -20.36
C LEU A 178 1.67 8.60 -21.32
N LEU A 179 2.01 7.40 -20.86
CA LEU A 179 1.93 6.17 -21.66
C LEU A 179 0.47 5.79 -21.97
N THR A 180 -0.41 5.88 -20.99
CA THR A 180 -1.82 5.47 -21.11
C THR A 180 -2.61 6.46 -21.97
N LEU A 181 -2.40 7.76 -21.77
CA LEU A 181 -3.09 8.80 -22.55
C LEU A 181 -2.44 9.06 -23.91
N GLN A 182 -1.33 8.41 -24.21
CA GLN A 182 -0.54 8.61 -25.44
C GLN A 182 -0.26 10.09 -25.73
N GLY A 183 0.03 10.85 -24.66
CA GLY A 183 0.31 12.29 -24.74
C GLY A 183 1.60 12.59 -25.53
N PRO A 184 1.89 13.86 -25.83
CA PRO A 184 3.09 14.24 -26.59
C PRO A 184 4.37 13.67 -25.96
N GLY A 185 5.13 12.87 -26.72
CA GLY A 185 6.40 12.29 -26.27
C GLY A 185 6.30 10.85 -25.71
N TRP A 186 5.12 10.22 -25.65
CA TRP A 186 4.95 8.86 -25.14
C TRP A 186 5.80 7.81 -25.89
N ILE A 187 5.94 7.92 -27.22
CA ILE A 187 6.79 7.01 -28.02
C ILE A 187 8.25 7.14 -27.60
N LYS A 188 8.74 8.38 -27.45
CA LYS A 188 10.11 8.64 -27.00
C LYS A 188 10.37 8.07 -25.61
N LEU A 189 9.40 8.23 -24.70
CA LEU A 189 9.48 7.64 -23.36
C LEU A 189 9.53 6.12 -23.44
N THR A 190 8.62 5.50 -24.21
CA THR A 190 8.58 4.03 -24.37
C THR A 190 9.92 3.49 -24.90
N LEU A 191 10.45 4.11 -25.97
CA LEU A 191 11.74 3.71 -26.55
C LEU A 191 12.90 3.89 -25.54
N LYS A 192 12.90 4.98 -24.76
CA LYS A 192 13.89 5.23 -23.71
C LYS A 192 13.83 4.14 -22.65
N LEU A 193 12.65 3.79 -22.15
CA LEU A 193 12.46 2.76 -21.12
C LEU A 193 12.91 1.39 -21.62
N ILE A 194 12.53 1.00 -22.85
CA ILE A 194 12.94 -0.26 -23.47
C ILE A 194 14.46 -0.29 -23.67
N ALA A 195 15.05 0.76 -24.21
CA ALA A 195 16.49 0.83 -24.44
C ALA A 195 17.28 0.75 -23.12
N SER A 196 16.87 1.50 -22.09
CA SER A 196 17.50 1.46 -20.78
C SER A 196 17.47 0.04 -20.17
N TRP A 197 16.36 -0.67 -20.28
CA TRP A 197 16.21 -2.04 -19.81
C TRP A 197 17.04 -3.02 -20.65
N ALA A 198 16.95 -2.95 -21.98
CA ALA A 198 17.61 -3.89 -22.88
C ALA A 198 19.15 -3.78 -22.85
N LEU A 199 19.70 -2.59 -22.59
CA LEU A 199 21.15 -2.35 -22.54
C LEU A 199 21.78 -2.75 -21.20
N ASP A 200 20.99 -3.05 -20.16
CA ASP A 200 21.50 -3.48 -18.86
C ASP A 200 21.65 -4.99 -18.76
N PHE A 201 22.46 -5.57 -19.64
CA PHE A 201 22.65 -7.04 -19.75
C PHE A 201 23.07 -7.71 -18.44
N VAL A 202 23.94 -7.07 -17.67
CA VAL A 202 24.44 -7.63 -16.41
C VAL A 202 23.29 -7.76 -15.42
N TRP A 203 22.42 -6.76 -15.37
CA TRP A 203 21.29 -6.75 -14.47
C TRP A 203 20.15 -7.68 -14.95
N LEU A 204 19.92 -7.81 -16.24
CA LEU A 204 18.91 -8.73 -16.78
C LEU A 204 19.13 -10.16 -16.32
N ILE A 205 20.38 -10.58 -16.20
CA ILE A 205 20.74 -11.91 -15.69
C ILE A 205 20.55 -11.98 -14.17
N LYS A 206 21.04 -10.98 -13.42
CA LYS A 206 20.98 -10.94 -11.95
C LYS A 206 19.57 -10.69 -11.40
N GLY A 207 18.79 -9.83 -12.06
CA GLY A 207 17.47 -9.36 -11.64
C GLY A 207 16.29 -10.19 -12.17
N ASN A 208 16.52 -11.41 -12.63
CA ASN A 208 15.48 -12.30 -13.20
C ASN A 208 14.71 -11.64 -14.36
N GLY A 209 15.37 -10.79 -15.14
CA GLY A 209 14.78 -10.07 -16.27
C GLY A 209 13.93 -8.85 -15.90
N LEU A 210 13.80 -8.49 -14.62
CA LEU A 210 13.16 -7.25 -14.19
C LEU A 210 14.08 -6.06 -14.39
N GLY A 211 13.49 -4.87 -14.60
CA GLY A 211 14.25 -3.62 -14.63
C GLY A 211 14.95 -3.34 -13.31
N ARG A 212 16.16 -2.75 -13.40
CA ARG A 212 16.95 -2.37 -12.21
C ARG A 212 16.32 -1.21 -11.44
N ASP A 213 15.88 -0.21 -12.17
CA ASP A 213 15.25 0.98 -11.58
C ASP A 213 13.80 0.69 -11.22
N VAL A 214 13.56 0.34 -9.96
CA VAL A 214 12.20 0.11 -9.46
C VAL A 214 11.49 1.44 -9.19
N CYS A 215 10.17 1.46 -9.41
CA CYS A 215 9.30 2.62 -9.23
C CYS A 215 8.11 2.29 -8.33
N THR A 216 7.28 3.28 -8.07
CA THR A 216 6.00 3.13 -7.35
C THR A 216 6.16 2.52 -5.95
N GLY A 217 5.24 1.69 -5.49
CA GLY A 217 5.30 1.06 -4.17
C GLY A 217 6.55 0.22 -3.93
N ALA A 218 7.02 -0.50 -4.97
CA ALA A 218 8.27 -1.27 -4.87
C ALA A 218 9.48 -0.38 -4.58
N ALA A 219 9.55 0.83 -5.15
CA ALA A 219 10.61 1.79 -4.84
C ALA A 219 10.53 2.29 -3.40
N GLY A 220 9.31 2.58 -2.90
CA GLY A 220 9.11 2.98 -1.51
C GLY A 220 9.59 1.92 -0.52
N VAL A 221 9.16 0.68 -0.72
CA VAL A 221 9.61 -0.47 0.09
C VAL A 221 11.11 -0.69 -0.03
N ALA A 222 11.66 -0.66 -1.25
CA ALA A 222 13.10 -0.86 -1.47
C ALA A 222 13.96 0.18 -0.73
N ARG A 223 13.57 1.45 -0.74
CA ARG A 223 14.25 2.54 -0.02
C ARG A 223 14.18 2.36 1.50
N LEU A 224 13.02 2.00 2.03
CA LEU A 224 12.84 1.69 3.44
C LEU A 224 13.68 0.47 3.84
N TRP A 225 13.58 -0.60 3.09
CA TRP A 225 14.33 -1.84 3.39
C TRP A 225 15.84 -1.64 3.25
N TYR A 226 16.32 -0.91 2.23
CA TYR A 226 17.73 -0.55 2.12
C TYR A 226 18.21 0.22 3.35
N SER A 227 17.41 1.14 3.85
CA SER A 227 17.70 1.91 5.07
C SER A 227 17.74 1.03 6.33
N VAL A 228 16.85 0.03 6.43
CA VAL A 228 16.84 -1.00 7.49
C VAL A 228 18.10 -1.86 7.42
N LYS A 229 18.48 -2.33 6.22
CA LYS A 229 19.71 -3.11 6.00
C LYS A 229 20.98 -2.35 6.41
N LYS A 230 21.08 -1.07 6.07
CA LYS A 230 22.23 -0.22 6.48
C LYS A 230 22.39 -0.12 7.98
N ARG A 231 21.34 -0.42 8.77
CA ARG A 231 21.35 -0.45 10.23
C ARG A 231 21.54 -1.85 10.81
N ASN A 232 21.71 -2.85 9.94
CA ASN A 232 21.81 -4.27 10.32
C ASN A 232 20.60 -4.75 11.16
N ILE A 233 19.41 -4.20 10.94
CA ILE A 233 18.19 -4.70 11.59
C ILE A 233 17.80 -6.02 10.93
N PRO A 234 17.72 -7.14 11.68
CA PRO A 234 17.39 -8.43 11.11
C PRO A 234 15.93 -8.48 10.63
N LEU A 235 15.73 -9.16 9.50
CA LEU A 235 14.43 -9.43 8.92
C LEU A 235 14.33 -10.91 8.54
N TRP A 236 13.40 -11.62 9.19
CA TRP A 236 13.08 -13.00 8.88
C TRP A 236 11.89 -13.05 7.93
N ALA A 237 12.12 -13.50 6.69
CA ALA A 237 11.04 -13.81 5.76
C ALA A 237 10.58 -15.27 5.95
N SER A 238 9.45 -15.64 5.35
CA SER A 238 8.81 -16.94 5.53
C SER A 238 8.60 -17.28 7.02
N SER A 239 8.28 -16.25 7.82
CA SER A 239 8.24 -16.33 9.28
C SER A 239 6.93 -15.75 9.81
N PRO A 240 5.78 -16.44 9.61
CA PRO A 240 4.50 -16.00 10.11
C PRO A 240 4.46 -15.95 11.63
N MET A 241 3.84 -14.90 12.19
CA MET A 241 3.41 -14.86 13.58
C MET A 241 2.15 -15.71 13.71
N GLU A 242 2.16 -16.67 14.63
CA GLU A 242 1.00 -17.53 14.92
C GLU A 242 0.13 -16.97 16.05
N GLU A 243 0.78 -16.46 17.10
CA GLU A 243 0.10 -16.03 18.32
C GLU A 243 0.91 -14.98 19.08
N LEU A 244 0.23 -14.07 19.77
CA LEU A 244 0.83 -13.17 20.74
C LEU A 244 0.91 -13.87 22.11
N ILE A 245 2.00 -13.64 22.83
CA ILE A 245 2.19 -14.16 24.19
C ILE A 245 1.89 -13.04 25.16
N GLU A 246 0.89 -13.27 26.00
CA GLU A 246 0.48 -12.35 27.06
C GLU A 246 0.88 -12.89 28.43
N GLU A 247 1.33 -12.02 29.32
CA GLU A 247 1.60 -12.29 30.73
C GLU A 247 1.13 -11.07 31.55
N ASP A 248 0.29 -11.33 32.54
CA ASP A 248 -0.24 -10.32 33.48
C ASP A 248 -0.86 -9.09 32.77
N GLY A 249 -1.65 -9.32 31.72
CA GLY A 249 -2.31 -8.26 30.93
C GLY A 249 -1.38 -7.49 29.98
N ARG A 250 -0.16 -7.97 29.77
CA ARG A 250 0.83 -7.35 28.89
C ARG A 250 1.31 -8.32 27.82
N VAL A 251 1.37 -7.86 26.57
CA VAL A 251 2.01 -8.62 25.49
C VAL A 251 3.54 -8.57 25.70
N VAL A 252 4.15 -9.74 25.90
CA VAL A 252 5.58 -9.90 26.19
C VAL A 252 6.36 -10.56 25.04
N GLY A 253 5.67 -10.98 23.99
CA GLY A 253 6.29 -11.61 22.83
C GLY A 253 5.29 -12.25 21.89
N ALA A 254 5.77 -13.12 21.03
CA ALA A 254 4.95 -13.86 20.08
C ALA A 254 5.55 -15.23 19.77
N ILE A 255 4.70 -16.14 19.26
CA ILE A 255 5.12 -17.40 18.65
C ILE A 255 5.31 -17.13 17.15
N ILE A 256 6.53 -17.35 16.68
CA ILE A 256 6.92 -17.17 15.27
C ILE A 256 7.31 -18.53 14.70
N GLN A 257 6.76 -18.87 13.55
CA GLN A 257 7.27 -20.04 12.82
C GLN A 257 8.46 -19.59 11.97
N HIS A 258 9.64 -20.15 12.22
CA HIS A 258 10.85 -19.82 11.47
C HIS A 258 11.67 -21.09 11.22
N ASP A 259 12.12 -21.27 9.97
CA ASP A 259 12.87 -22.45 9.52
C ASP A 259 12.25 -23.79 9.95
N GLY A 260 10.92 -23.89 9.83
CA GLY A 260 10.14 -25.09 10.18
C GLY A 260 9.95 -25.33 11.67
N LYS A 261 10.37 -24.40 12.54
CA LYS A 261 10.25 -24.50 13.99
C LYS A 261 9.36 -23.38 14.53
N LYS A 262 8.62 -23.68 15.60
CA LYS A 262 7.91 -22.67 16.40
C LYS A 262 8.87 -22.12 17.45
N LEU A 263 9.15 -20.83 17.36
CA LEU A 263 10.02 -20.10 18.27
C LEU A 263 9.21 -19.15 19.14
N LYS A 264 9.47 -19.17 20.45
CA LYS A 264 8.98 -18.15 21.38
C LYS A 264 9.93 -16.96 21.35
N VAL A 265 9.50 -15.87 20.74
CA VAL A 265 10.28 -14.64 20.62
C VAL A 265 9.81 -13.66 21.69
N GLN A 266 10.69 -13.34 22.64
CA GLN A 266 10.44 -12.30 23.64
C GLN A 266 10.58 -10.91 23.03
N ALA A 267 9.65 -10.03 23.37
CA ALA A 267 9.69 -8.61 23.04
C ALA A 267 9.68 -7.78 24.34
N ARG A 268 10.87 -7.46 24.87
CA ARG A 268 11.01 -6.83 26.19
C ARG A 268 10.28 -5.49 26.33
N LYS A 269 10.17 -4.73 25.22
CA LYS A 269 9.48 -3.43 25.19
C LYS A 269 8.11 -3.50 24.55
N GLY A 270 7.89 -4.43 23.61
CA GLY A 270 6.59 -4.61 22.96
C GLY A 270 6.65 -5.20 21.56
N VAL A 271 5.46 -5.48 21.03
CA VAL A 271 5.25 -5.99 19.67
C VAL A 271 4.53 -4.92 18.86
N ILE A 272 5.03 -4.62 17.66
CA ILE A 272 4.38 -3.72 16.69
C ILE A 272 3.71 -4.59 15.63
N LEU A 273 2.39 -4.50 15.53
CA LEU A 273 1.59 -5.19 14.52
C LEU A 273 1.40 -4.29 13.29
N ALA A 274 2.02 -4.67 12.18
CA ALA A 274 1.97 -3.93 10.90
C ALA A 274 1.82 -4.90 9.70
N ALA A 275 0.97 -5.93 9.86
CA ALA A 275 0.83 -7.07 8.96
C ALA A 275 -0.27 -6.91 7.89
N GLY A 276 -0.72 -5.68 7.62
CA GLY A 276 -1.73 -5.40 6.59
C GLY A 276 -3.17 -5.65 7.06
N GLY A 277 -4.08 -5.75 6.09
CA GLY A 277 -5.51 -5.90 6.29
C GLY A 277 -6.01 -7.34 6.20
N PHE A 278 -7.34 -7.49 5.94
CA PHE A 278 -8.00 -8.78 5.88
C PHE A 278 -8.70 -9.06 4.54
N GLU A 279 -8.36 -8.32 3.51
CA GLU A 279 -9.04 -8.37 2.20
C GLU A 279 -8.96 -9.74 1.49
N ARG A 280 -8.07 -10.63 1.94
CA ARG A 280 -7.96 -12.02 1.46
C ARG A 280 -8.57 -13.05 2.42
N ASN A 281 -9.21 -12.61 3.50
CA ASN A 281 -9.95 -13.47 4.42
C ASN A 281 -11.45 -13.38 4.14
N GLN A 282 -12.01 -14.40 3.49
CA GLN A 282 -13.43 -14.43 3.10
C GLN A 282 -14.35 -14.30 4.32
N GLN A 283 -14.07 -15.00 5.41
CA GLN A 283 -14.90 -14.96 6.61
C GLN A 283 -14.94 -13.54 7.23
N MET A 284 -13.79 -12.86 7.37
CA MET A 284 -13.77 -11.49 7.88
C MET A 284 -14.45 -10.51 6.92
N ARG A 285 -14.35 -10.74 5.62
CA ARG A 285 -15.09 -9.93 4.63
C ARG A 285 -16.59 -10.06 4.78
N GLU A 286 -17.10 -11.27 4.96
CA GLU A 286 -18.54 -11.53 5.17
C GLU A 286 -19.04 -10.98 6.50
N GLU A 287 -18.18 -11.00 7.53
CA GLU A 287 -18.52 -10.47 8.85
C GLU A 287 -18.58 -8.94 8.89
N TYR A 288 -17.65 -8.26 8.22
CA TYR A 288 -17.46 -6.82 8.40
C TYR A 288 -17.87 -5.99 7.18
N LEU A 289 -17.71 -6.48 5.96
CA LEU A 289 -17.92 -5.70 4.75
C LEU A 289 -19.32 -5.88 4.15
N PRO A 290 -19.83 -4.89 3.40
CA PRO A 290 -21.13 -5.03 2.74
C PRO A 290 -21.13 -6.14 1.69
N ALA A 291 -22.30 -6.81 1.54
CA ALA A 291 -22.53 -7.81 0.51
C ALA A 291 -22.94 -7.13 -0.82
N PRO A 292 -22.60 -7.74 -1.98
CA PRO A 292 -21.80 -8.96 -2.13
C PRO A 292 -20.29 -8.70 -1.97
N THR A 293 -19.57 -9.68 -1.44
CA THR A 293 -18.12 -9.57 -1.24
C THR A 293 -17.41 -10.90 -1.52
N SER A 294 -16.21 -10.83 -2.11
CA SER A 294 -15.35 -11.99 -2.35
C SER A 294 -13.89 -11.64 -2.19
N SER A 295 -13.13 -12.49 -1.52
CA SER A 295 -11.68 -12.37 -1.41
C SER A 295 -10.96 -12.45 -2.76
N ASP A 296 -11.57 -13.15 -3.75
CA ASP A 296 -10.99 -13.28 -5.10
C ASP A 296 -11.04 -11.97 -5.90
N TRP A 297 -11.84 -11.01 -5.48
CA TRP A 297 -11.93 -9.70 -6.12
C TRP A 297 -10.84 -8.73 -5.64
N SER A 298 -10.07 -9.11 -4.62
CA SER A 298 -9.07 -8.23 -4.04
C SER A 298 -7.84 -8.08 -4.94
N GLY A 299 -7.38 -6.84 -5.11
CA GLY A 299 -6.07 -6.53 -5.69
C GLY A 299 -4.91 -6.58 -4.67
N GLY A 300 -5.20 -6.87 -3.39
CA GLY A 300 -4.19 -7.02 -2.34
C GLY A 300 -3.43 -8.34 -2.44
N VAL A 301 -2.30 -8.45 -1.77
CA VAL A 301 -1.49 -9.67 -1.74
C VAL A 301 -2.20 -10.79 -0.97
N GLU A 302 -1.96 -12.04 -1.36
CA GLU A 302 -2.60 -13.22 -0.74
C GLU A 302 -2.37 -13.31 0.77
N GLY A 303 -1.25 -12.77 1.25
CA GLY A 303 -0.89 -12.74 2.65
C GLY A 303 -1.76 -11.87 3.56
N ASN A 304 -2.63 -11.01 3.04
CA ASN A 304 -3.45 -10.10 3.87
C ASN A 304 -4.72 -10.81 4.38
N THR A 305 -4.55 -11.67 5.36
CA THR A 305 -5.60 -12.54 5.95
C THR A 305 -6.07 -12.07 7.33
N GLY A 306 -5.65 -10.87 7.77
CA GLY A 306 -6.10 -10.27 9.02
C GLY A 306 -5.45 -10.85 10.28
N ASP A 307 -4.32 -11.55 10.16
CA ASP A 307 -3.69 -12.28 11.26
C ASP A 307 -3.41 -11.38 12.48
N ALA A 308 -2.84 -10.20 12.24
CA ALA A 308 -2.53 -9.25 13.32
C ALA A 308 -3.79 -8.67 13.97
N ILE A 309 -4.85 -8.42 13.17
CA ILE A 309 -6.14 -7.94 13.67
C ILE A 309 -6.76 -9.02 14.56
N GLN A 310 -6.81 -10.27 14.09
CA GLN A 310 -7.36 -11.39 14.84
C GLN A 310 -6.56 -11.66 16.13
N ALA A 311 -5.22 -11.55 16.07
CA ALA A 311 -4.38 -11.69 17.26
C ALA A 311 -4.67 -10.60 18.30
N GLY A 312 -4.88 -9.35 17.85
CA GLY A 312 -5.28 -8.26 18.74
C GLY A 312 -6.67 -8.47 19.35
N LEU A 313 -7.66 -8.87 18.53
CA LEU A 313 -9.03 -9.16 18.99
C LEU A 313 -9.07 -10.26 20.05
N LYS A 314 -8.27 -11.32 19.91
CA LYS A 314 -8.17 -12.39 20.92
C LYS A 314 -7.71 -11.88 22.29
N LEU A 315 -6.96 -10.79 22.31
CA LEU A 315 -6.49 -10.14 23.53
C LEU A 315 -7.36 -8.94 23.97
N GLY A 316 -8.56 -8.79 23.37
CA GLY A 316 -9.51 -7.74 23.73
C GLY A 316 -9.19 -6.36 23.14
N ALA A 317 -8.40 -6.27 22.08
CA ALA A 317 -8.18 -5.00 21.40
C ALA A 317 -9.48 -4.45 20.81
N ALA A 318 -9.72 -3.16 20.97
CA ALA A 318 -10.85 -2.48 20.37
C ALA A 318 -10.64 -2.29 18.85
N THR A 319 -11.72 -2.40 18.10
CA THR A 319 -11.74 -2.12 16.65
C THR A 319 -12.69 -0.99 16.33
N ARG A 320 -12.46 -0.34 15.19
CA ARG A 320 -13.28 0.75 14.70
C ARG A 320 -13.31 0.73 13.17
N LEU A 321 -14.46 1.07 12.59
CA LEU A 321 -14.66 1.19 11.14
C LEU A 321 -14.28 -0.08 10.37
N MET A 322 -14.58 -1.25 10.93
CA MET A 322 -14.29 -2.53 10.31
C MET A 322 -15.10 -2.77 9.03
N ASP A 323 -16.20 -2.07 8.86
CA ASP A 323 -17.03 -2.02 7.65
C ASP A 323 -16.43 -1.16 6.52
N GLY A 324 -15.36 -0.41 6.81
CA GLY A 324 -14.65 0.40 5.84
C GLY A 324 -13.53 -0.35 5.14
N ALA A 325 -13.34 -0.08 3.85
CA ALA A 325 -12.23 -0.61 3.08
C ALA A 325 -11.71 0.43 2.09
N TRP A 326 -10.51 0.21 1.58
CA TRP A 326 -10.00 0.97 0.44
C TRP A 326 -10.61 0.37 -0.84
N TRP A 327 -11.80 0.85 -1.14
CA TRP A 327 -12.60 0.35 -2.25
C TRP A 327 -11.99 0.71 -3.60
N CYS A 328 -11.88 -0.26 -4.49
CA CYS A 328 -11.47 -0.07 -5.86
C CYS A 328 -12.18 -1.07 -6.76
N THR A 329 -12.61 -0.63 -7.94
CA THR A 329 -13.10 -1.52 -8.96
C THR A 329 -11.98 -2.41 -9.48
N THR A 330 -12.26 -3.69 -9.65
CA THR A 330 -11.32 -4.65 -10.23
C THR A 330 -11.90 -5.32 -11.46
N VAL A 331 -11.03 -5.68 -12.39
CA VAL A 331 -11.37 -6.46 -13.58
C VAL A 331 -10.71 -7.83 -13.46
N SER A 332 -11.50 -8.88 -13.44
CA SER A 332 -10.99 -10.25 -13.46
C SER A 332 -10.74 -10.71 -14.88
N VAL A 333 -9.51 -11.04 -15.20
CA VAL A 333 -9.10 -11.63 -16.48
C VAL A 333 -8.70 -13.08 -16.24
N PRO A 334 -9.40 -14.07 -16.82
CA PRO A 334 -9.20 -15.49 -16.49
C PRO A 334 -7.75 -16.01 -16.67
N SER A 335 -6.97 -15.35 -17.51
CA SER A 335 -5.57 -15.73 -17.79
C SER A 335 -4.54 -15.06 -16.88
N GLU A 336 -4.97 -14.20 -15.95
CA GLU A 336 -4.07 -13.41 -15.11
C GLU A 336 -4.05 -13.91 -13.66
N PRO A 337 -2.90 -13.79 -12.99
CA PRO A 337 -2.72 -14.31 -11.64
C PRO A 337 -3.47 -13.52 -10.56
N ALA A 338 -3.86 -12.27 -10.86
CA ALA A 338 -4.57 -11.38 -9.94
C ALA A 338 -5.48 -10.41 -10.68
N PRO A 339 -6.58 -9.96 -10.07
CA PRO A 339 -7.44 -8.94 -10.66
C PRO A 339 -6.69 -7.65 -10.96
N ARG A 340 -7.00 -7.02 -12.09
CA ARG A 340 -6.50 -5.70 -12.45
C ARG A 340 -7.29 -4.63 -11.70
N LEU A 341 -6.60 -3.63 -11.16
CA LEU A 341 -7.25 -2.46 -10.58
C LEU A 341 -7.69 -1.52 -11.70
N SER A 342 -8.96 -1.20 -11.80
CA SER A 342 -9.52 -0.21 -12.73
C SER A 342 -9.62 1.16 -12.04
N VAL A 343 -8.48 1.80 -11.84
CA VAL A 343 -8.39 3.08 -11.13
C VAL A 343 -8.81 4.23 -12.05
N MET A 344 -8.15 4.36 -13.20
CA MET A 344 -8.37 5.41 -14.19
C MET A 344 -9.16 4.92 -15.39
N GLU A 345 -8.98 3.66 -15.77
CA GLU A 345 -9.54 3.03 -16.97
C GLU A 345 -11.05 3.13 -17.02
N LYS A 346 -11.72 2.98 -15.86
CA LYS A 346 -13.19 3.14 -15.76
C LYS A 346 -13.68 4.54 -16.16
N SER A 347 -12.81 5.54 -16.12
CA SER A 347 -13.15 6.96 -16.33
C SER A 347 -12.81 7.46 -17.72
N TYR A 348 -12.20 6.64 -18.57
CA TYR A 348 -11.80 7.08 -19.91
C TYR A 348 -13.01 7.28 -20.84
N PRO A 349 -12.97 8.31 -21.71
CA PRO A 349 -14.02 8.55 -22.69
C PRO A 349 -14.25 7.36 -23.61
N GLY A 350 -15.49 7.15 -24.02
CA GLY A 350 -15.87 6.06 -24.92
C GLY A 350 -16.25 4.77 -24.19
N SER A 351 -16.42 4.82 -22.87
CA SER A 351 -16.92 3.69 -22.09
C SER A 351 -18.01 4.09 -21.09
N CYS A 352 -18.79 3.13 -20.64
CA CYS A 352 -19.70 3.24 -19.51
C CYS A 352 -19.77 1.91 -18.75
N ILE A 353 -20.16 1.98 -17.50
CA ILE A 353 -20.35 0.79 -16.65
C ILE A 353 -21.84 0.58 -16.37
N VAL A 354 -22.30 -0.64 -16.55
CA VAL A 354 -23.71 -1.03 -16.34
C VAL A 354 -23.82 -2.22 -15.38
N ASN A 355 -24.94 -2.29 -14.70
CA ASN A 355 -25.34 -3.42 -13.85
C ASN A 355 -25.80 -4.64 -14.69
N LEU A 356 -26.24 -5.70 -14.04
CA LEU A 356 -26.75 -6.92 -14.70
C LEU A 356 -28.01 -6.68 -15.57
N ARG A 357 -28.68 -5.55 -15.40
CA ARG A 357 -29.85 -5.16 -16.22
C ARG A 357 -29.49 -4.28 -17.41
N GLY A 358 -28.21 -3.94 -17.58
CA GLY A 358 -27.77 -3.01 -18.60
C GLY A 358 -28.01 -1.52 -18.25
N GLU A 359 -28.29 -1.20 -16.98
CA GLU A 359 -28.58 0.15 -16.52
C GLU A 359 -27.29 0.77 -15.89
N ARG A 360 -27.00 2.05 -16.25
CA ARG A 360 -25.95 2.80 -15.54
C ARG A 360 -26.44 3.13 -14.14
N PHE A 361 -25.58 2.96 -13.15
CA PHE A 361 -25.93 3.12 -11.74
C PHE A 361 -25.01 4.12 -11.00
N ALA A 362 -23.89 4.52 -11.59
CA ALA A 362 -22.94 5.44 -10.98
C ALA A 362 -22.26 6.30 -12.04
N ASN A 363 -21.53 7.31 -11.61
CA ASN A 363 -20.69 8.15 -12.46
C ASN A 363 -19.26 7.55 -12.52
N GLU A 364 -18.87 7.01 -13.65
CA GLU A 364 -17.56 6.37 -13.86
C GLU A 364 -16.39 7.36 -13.75
N SER A 365 -16.64 8.66 -13.95
CA SER A 365 -15.58 9.69 -13.88
C SER A 365 -15.21 10.10 -12.45
N GLN A 366 -16.02 9.74 -11.44
CA GLN A 366 -15.65 10.02 -10.06
C GLN A 366 -14.50 9.13 -9.59
N ASN A 367 -13.87 9.48 -8.47
CA ASN A 367 -12.82 8.65 -7.90
C ASN A 367 -13.33 7.24 -7.57
N TYR A 368 -12.43 6.26 -7.58
CA TYR A 368 -12.78 4.86 -7.42
C TYR A 368 -13.43 4.51 -6.07
N MET A 369 -13.09 5.24 -4.99
CA MET A 369 -13.70 5.07 -3.68
C MET A 369 -15.18 5.47 -3.70
N ALA A 370 -15.51 6.63 -4.29
CA ALA A 370 -16.87 7.11 -4.41
C ALA A 370 -17.70 6.22 -5.34
N PHE A 371 -17.12 5.82 -6.48
CA PHE A 371 -17.76 4.89 -7.41
C PHE A 371 -18.16 3.57 -6.74
N GLN A 372 -17.27 2.99 -5.95
CA GLN A 372 -17.54 1.72 -5.26
C GLN A 372 -18.59 1.88 -4.15
N LYS A 373 -18.61 3.01 -3.44
CA LYS A 373 -19.67 3.33 -2.47
C LYS A 373 -21.03 3.44 -3.16
N ASP A 374 -21.10 4.07 -4.35
CA ASP A 374 -22.32 4.14 -5.14
C ASP A 374 -22.76 2.74 -5.61
N LEU A 375 -21.83 1.86 -5.97
CA LEU A 375 -22.15 0.47 -6.29
C LEU A 375 -22.94 -0.19 -5.15
N TYR A 376 -22.41 -0.17 -3.93
CA TYR A 376 -23.10 -0.79 -2.79
C TYR A 376 -24.41 -0.11 -2.44
N LYS A 377 -24.49 1.21 -2.60
CA LYS A 377 -25.73 1.97 -2.37
C LYS A 377 -26.86 1.63 -3.36
N GLN A 378 -26.50 1.34 -4.63
CA GLN A 378 -27.45 1.04 -5.70
C GLN A 378 -27.71 -0.46 -5.86
N HIS A 379 -26.86 -1.31 -5.26
CA HIS A 379 -27.00 -2.75 -5.35
C HIS A 379 -28.27 -3.25 -4.65
N SER A 380 -29.03 -4.10 -5.35
CA SER A 380 -30.17 -4.82 -4.78
C SER A 380 -30.39 -6.14 -5.52
N GLU A 381 -31.20 -7.04 -4.96
CA GLU A 381 -31.57 -8.29 -5.64
C GLU A 381 -32.29 -8.00 -6.97
N ALA A 382 -33.11 -6.95 -7.04
CA ALA A 382 -33.82 -6.55 -8.23
C ALA A 382 -32.94 -5.89 -9.30
N ALA A 383 -31.86 -5.23 -8.89
CA ALA A 383 -30.91 -4.55 -9.77
C ALA A 383 -29.46 -4.81 -9.30
N PRO A 384 -28.92 -6.02 -9.51
CA PRO A 384 -27.57 -6.36 -9.04
C PRO A 384 -26.51 -5.55 -9.78
N CYS A 385 -25.63 -4.86 -9.01
CA CYS A 385 -24.50 -4.09 -9.51
C CYS A 385 -23.14 -4.84 -9.42
N SER A 386 -23.18 -6.11 -8.99
CA SER A 386 -22.01 -6.99 -8.98
C SER A 386 -22.41 -8.39 -9.43
N PRO A 387 -21.74 -8.97 -10.44
CA PRO A 387 -20.74 -8.32 -11.29
C PRO A 387 -21.32 -7.16 -12.10
N MET A 388 -20.45 -6.28 -12.58
CA MET A 388 -20.79 -5.19 -13.50
C MET A 388 -20.05 -5.34 -14.81
N TYR A 389 -20.50 -4.68 -15.86
CA TYR A 389 -19.89 -4.74 -17.19
C TYR A 389 -19.47 -3.37 -17.67
N GLN A 390 -18.23 -3.25 -18.11
CA GLN A 390 -17.78 -2.06 -18.82
C GLN A 390 -18.01 -2.24 -20.31
N ILE A 391 -18.84 -1.38 -20.90
CA ILE A 391 -19.13 -1.31 -22.33
C ILE A 391 -18.28 -0.19 -22.91
N PHE A 392 -17.58 -0.46 -23.99
CA PHE A 392 -16.67 0.53 -24.59
C PHE A 392 -16.66 0.43 -26.13
N ASP A 393 -16.34 1.53 -26.78
CA ASP A 393 -16.19 1.62 -28.22
C ASP A 393 -14.76 1.38 -28.70
N ALA A 394 -14.55 1.41 -30.02
CA ALA A 394 -13.23 1.16 -30.63
C ALA A 394 -12.17 2.24 -30.28
N ARG A 395 -12.59 3.42 -29.81
CA ARG A 395 -11.66 4.51 -29.41
C ARG A 395 -11.11 4.30 -28.01
N PHE A 396 -11.85 3.61 -27.16
CA PHE A 396 -11.41 3.22 -25.83
C PHE A 396 -10.30 2.14 -25.88
N ARG A 397 -10.35 1.27 -26.89
CA ARG A 397 -9.44 0.14 -27.08
C ARG A 397 -8.08 0.61 -27.59
#